data_e380e22217bca45a0c7786fd6531fc0a
#
_entry.id   e380e22217bca45a0c7786fd6531fc0a
#
_cell.length_a   1.000
_cell.length_b   1.000
_cell.length_c   1.000
_cell.angle_alpha   90.00
_cell.angle_beta   90.00
_cell.angle_gamma   90.00
#
_symmetry.space_group_name_H-M   'P 1'
#
loop_
_entity.id
_entity.type
_entity.pdbx_description
1 polymer ?
#
loop_
_entity_poly.entity_id
_entity_poly.type
_entity_poly.pdbx_seq_one_letter_code
_entity_poly.pdbx_strand_id
1 'polypeptide(L)'
;GTRVLCFTQAWAGTFATEILACLGADVVQIETVTRPDVWRGAGSPVPSGIKNPSIQQSPLNTNGMYNSVNLNKRAINLDVTKPKGKEMFWSLIRNFDVLVDNFSPHVMSNWGVSLDSLQAVRPDIIFASVSGYGRQGPLAEYPANGATTEPMSGFSSMHGYEGDIGMNTGGLIPDPVSGYYLAASILTAIHHRKKTN
;
A
#
# COMPACT_ATOMS: atom_id res chain seq x y z
N GLY A 1 13.64 15.47 -6.76
CA GLY A 1 12.35 15.09 -6.19
C GLY A 1 12.50 13.89 -5.24
N THR A 2 11.51 13.65 -4.41
CA THR A 2 11.51 12.49 -3.51
C THR A 2 11.21 11.21 -4.30
N ARG A 3 11.98 10.15 -4.06
CA ARG A 3 11.79 8.84 -4.70
C ARG A 3 11.24 7.84 -3.68
N VAL A 4 10.12 7.22 -4.03
CA VAL A 4 9.37 6.31 -3.16
C VAL A 4 9.31 4.91 -3.79
N LEU A 5 9.82 3.90 -3.11
CA LEU A 5 9.64 2.50 -3.47
C LEU A 5 8.53 1.92 -2.59
N CYS A 6 7.61 1.18 -3.16
CA CYS A 6 6.50 0.67 -2.36
C CYS A 6 6.10 -0.76 -2.71
N PHE A 7 5.74 -1.49 -1.66
CA PHE A 7 5.10 -2.81 -1.68
C PHE A 7 3.67 -2.65 -1.16
N THR A 8 2.82 -1.95 -1.88
CA THR A 8 1.47 -1.66 -1.42
C THR A 8 0.44 -2.38 -2.27
N GLN A 9 -0.64 -2.84 -1.64
CA GLN A 9 -1.73 -3.56 -2.30
C GLN A 9 -3.08 -3.07 -1.78
N ALA A 10 -4.14 -3.36 -2.52
CA ALA A 10 -5.50 -2.94 -2.23
C ALA A 10 -5.64 -1.42 -2.09
N TRP A 11 -6.04 -0.89 -0.92
CA TRP A 11 -6.41 0.53 -0.81
C TRP A 11 -5.45 1.37 0.06
N ALA A 12 -5.35 1.10 1.35
CA ALA A 12 -4.70 2.01 2.30
C ALA A 12 -3.30 2.48 1.88
N GLY A 13 -2.39 1.54 1.62
CA GLY A 13 -1.02 1.85 1.21
C GLY A 13 -0.91 2.38 -0.21
N THR A 14 -1.72 1.83 -1.14
CA THR A 14 -1.74 2.28 -2.53
C THR A 14 -2.24 3.71 -2.64
N PHE A 15 -3.29 4.05 -1.91
CA PHE A 15 -3.82 5.41 -1.87
C PHE A 15 -2.83 6.42 -1.27
N ALA A 16 -2.14 6.05 -0.17
CA ALA A 16 -1.10 6.90 0.39
C ALA A 16 0.02 7.20 -0.62
N THR A 17 0.49 6.18 -1.33
CA THR A 17 1.56 6.34 -2.31
C THR A 17 1.10 7.05 -3.58
N GLU A 18 -0.18 6.96 -3.94
CA GLU A 18 -0.79 7.77 -5.00
C GLU A 18 -0.82 9.26 -4.62
N ILE A 19 -1.21 9.61 -3.40
CA ILE A 19 -1.16 11.00 -2.92
C ILE A 19 0.26 11.55 -3.07
N LEU A 20 1.29 10.79 -2.68
CA LEU A 20 2.67 11.21 -2.85
C LEU A 20 3.05 11.39 -4.33
N ALA A 21 2.59 10.49 -5.21
CA ALA A 21 2.82 10.58 -6.65
C ALA A 21 2.14 11.82 -7.26
N CYS A 22 0.92 12.14 -6.84
CA CYS A 22 0.19 13.33 -7.27
C CYS A 22 0.84 14.63 -6.75
N LEU A 23 1.54 14.58 -5.61
CA LEU A 23 2.32 15.68 -5.08
C LEU A 23 3.73 15.80 -5.71
N GLY A 24 4.04 14.98 -6.71
CA GLY A 24 5.28 15.06 -7.50
C GLY A 24 6.42 14.16 -7.03
N ALA A 25 6.17 13.18 -6.19
CA ALA A 25 7.14 12.13 -5.89
C ALA A 25 7.26 11.15 -7.06
N ASP A 26 8.48 10.64 -7.29
CA ASP A 26 8.74 9.54 -8.21
C ASP A 26 8.45 8.22 -7.50
N VAL A 27 7.25 7.68 -7.71
CA VAL A 27 6.77 6.48 -7.03
C VAL A 27 6.89 5.26 -7.92
N VAL A 28 7.58 4.23 -7.40
CA VAL A 28 7.74 2.93 -8.06
C VAL A 28 7.10 1.84 -7.22
N GLN A 29 6.06 1.23 -7.75
CA GLN A 29 5.36 0.09 -7.16
C GLN A 29 6.06 -1.21 -7.53
N ILE A 30 6.44 -2.02 -6.55
CA ILE A 30 6.89 -3.39 -6.77
C ILE A 30 5.68 -4.31 -6.77
N GLU A 31 5.55 -5.07 -7.84
CA GLU A 31 4.51 -6.07 -8.03
C GLU A 31 5.12 -7.40 -8.46
N THR A 32 4.35 -8.47 -8.35
CA THR A 32 4.73 -9.78 -8.90
C THR A 32 3.55 -10.41 -9.63
N VAL A 33 3.82 -11.00 -10.78
CA VAL A 33 2.79 -11.71 -11.56
C VAL A 33 2.27 -12.95 -10.86
N THR A 34 3.02 -13.51 -9.92
CA THR A 34 2.63 -14.70 -9.15
C THR A 34 1.67 -14.38 -8.01
N ARG A 35 1.66 -13.14 -7.54
CA ARG A 35 0.75 -12.59 -6.53
C ARG A 35 0.39 -11.14 -6.86
N PRO A 36 -0.41 -10.92 -7.91
CA PRO A 36 -0.83 -9.59 -8.28
C PRO A 36 -1.68 -8.95 -7.16
N ASP A 37 -1.78 -7.63 -7.18
CA ASP A 37 -2.72 -6.91 -6.33
C ASP A 37 -4.12 -7.50 -6.46
N VAL A 38 -4.83 -7.65 -5.34
CA VAL A 38 -6.18 -8.22 -5.31
C VAL A 38 -7.17 -7.45 -6.20
N TRP A 39 -6.89 -6.18 -6.46
CA TRP A 39 -7.71 -5.35 -7.35
C TRP A 39 -7.31 -5.41 -8.82
N ARG A 40 -6.19 -6.08 -9.17
CA ARG A 40 -5.80 -6.20 -10.59
C ARG A 40 -6.64 -7.17 -11.39
N GLY A 41 -7.30 -8.12 -10.78
CA GLY A 41 -7.90 -8.96 -11.72
C GLY A 41 -8.71 -10.14 -11.39
N ALA A 42 -8.59 -10.71 -10.28
CA ALA A 42 -9.41 -11.88 -9.99
C ALA A 42 -10.87 -11.44 -9.80
N GLY A 43 -11.63 -11.34 -10.87
CA GLY A 43 -13.07 -11.20 -10.83
C GLY A 43 -13.69 -9.84 -11.10
N SER A 44 -12.98 -8.86 -11.64
CA SER A 44 -13.66 -7.74 -12.28
C SER A 44 -14.01 -8.13 -13.70
N PRO A 45 -15.24 -8.59 -13.97
CA PRO A 45 -15.66 -8.81 -15.35
C PRO A 45 -15.60 -7.45 -16.04
N VAL A 46 -14.84 -7.39 -17.12
CA VAL A 46 -15.03 -6.30 -18.08
C VAL A 46 -16.52 -6.31 -18.43
N PRO A 47 -17.25 -5.21 -18.23
CA PRO A 47 -18.68 -5.20 -18.53
C PRO A 47 -18.93 -5.77 -19.93
N SER A 48 -19.91 -6.68 -20.03
CA SER A 48 -20.25 -7.38 -21.25
C SER A 48 -20.74 -6.42 -22.32
N GLY A 49 -20.02 -5.74 -23.01
CA GLY A 49 -20.36 -4.71 -24.00
C GLY A 49 -19.18 -3.81 -24.35
N ILE A 50 -18.13 -3.83 -23.54
CA ILE A 50 -16.89 -3.14 -23.87
C ILE A 50 -16.10 -4.03 -24.83
N LYS A 51 -16.18 -3.72 -26.11
CA LYS A 51 -15.44 -4.39 -27.18
C LYS A 51 -14.12 -3.64 -27.51
N ASN A 52 -13.41 -3.17 -26.50
CA ASN A 52 -12.12 -2.52 -26.74
C ASN A 52 -11.02 -3.58 -26.81
N PRO A 53 -10.32 -3.74 -27.95
CA PRO A 53 -9.26 -4.73 -28.12
C PRO A 53 -8.12 -4.56 -27.09
N SER A 54 -7.81 -3.34 -26.68
CA SER A 54 -6.78 -3.05 -25.67
C SER A 54 -7.13 -3.64 -24.30
N ILE A 55 -8.41 -3.69 -23.94
CA ILE A 55 -8.89 -4.28 -22.71
C ILE A 55 -8.75 -5.80 -22.75
N GLN A 56 -9.07 -6.43 -23.91
CA GLN A 56 -8.94 -7.87 -24.09
C GLN A 56 -7.47 -8.33 -24.06
N GLN A 57 -6.54 -7.49 -24.50
CA GLN A 57 -5.10 -7.78 -24.52
C GLN A 57 -4.44 -7.65 -23.14
N SER A 58 -5.02 -6.88 -22.24
CA SER A 58 -4.43 -6.61 -20.91
C SER A 58 -5.49 -6.61 -19.81
N PRO A 59 -6.15 -7.76 -19.54
CA PRO A 59 -7.28 -7.83 -18.59
C PRO A 59 -6.87 -7.41 -17.17
N LEU A 60 -5.62 -7.60 -16.77
CA LEU A 60 -5.10 -7.20 -15.46
C LEU A 60 -4.97 -5.68 -15.27
N ASN A 61 -5.08 -4.90 -16.36
CA ASN A 61 -4.94 -3.44 -16.33
C ASN A 61 -6.28 -2.70 -16.46
N THR A 62 -7.39 -3.41 -16.39
CA THR A 62 -8.72 -2.85 -16.69
C THR A 62 -9.59 -2.61 -15.47
N ASN A 63 -9.12 -3.01 -14.29
CA ASN A 63 -9.88 -2.83 -13.06
C ASN A 63 -9.87 -1.35 -12.63
N GLY A 64 -11.06 -0.74 -12.56
CA GLY A 64 -11.23 0.65 -12.17
C GLY A 64 -10.75 0.95 -10.74
N MET A 65 -10.95 0.02 -9.81
CA MET A 65 -10.47 0.16 -8.42
C MET A 65 -8.94 0.21 -8.37
N TYR A 66 -8.27 -0.72 -9.07
CA TYR A 66 -6.81 -0.70 -9.14
C TYR A 66 -6.30 0.60 -9.74
N ASN A 67 -6.89 1.02 -10.86
CA ASN A 67 -6.46 2.22 -11.58
C ASN A 67 -6.71 3.51 -10.78
N SER A 68 -7.77 3.55 -9.98
CA SER A 68 -8.14 4.75 -9.20
C SER A 68 -7.22 5.03 -8.01
N VAL A 69 -6.38 4.07 -7.60
CA VAL A 69 -5.45 4.25 -6.47
C VAL A 69 -3.99 4.04 -6.85
N ASN A 70 -3.71 3.98 -8.17
CA ASN A 70 -2.35 3.83 -8.69
C ASN A 70 -1.99 4.86 -9.76
N LEU A 71 -2.71 5.98 -9.79
CA LEU A 71 -2.43 7.07 -10.73
C LEU A 71 -1.02 7.62 -10.51
N ASN A 72 -0.38 8.02 -11.61
CA ASN A 72 0.93 8.67 -11.63
C ASN A 72 2.07 7.84 -11.00
N LYS A 73 1.89 6.53 -10.85
CA LYS A 73 2.95 5.61 -10.41
C LYS A 73 3.56 4.86 -11.58
N ARG A 74 4.79 4.43 -11.41
CA ARG A 74 5.44 3.40 -12.24
C ARG A 74 5.38 2.06 -11.52
N ALA A 75 5.35 0.96 -12.26
CA ALA A 75 5.39 -0.38 -11.68
C ALA A 75 6.57 -1.18 -12.23
N ILE A 76 7.15 -2.03 -11.40
CA ILE A 76 8.14 -3.02 -11.80
C ILE A 76 7.71 -4.39 -11.30
N ASN A 77 7.96 -5.42 -12.12
CA ASN A 77 7.75 -6.80 -11.72
C ASN A 77 9.03 -7.34 -11.06
N LEU A 78 8.96 -7.57 -9.75
CA LEU A 78 10.11 -8.04 -8.97
C LEU A 78 9.66 -8.99 -7.84
N ASP A 79 10.03 -10.25 -7.93
CA ASP A 79 9.76 -11.24 -6.88
C ASP A 79 10.91 -11.28 -5.86
N VAL A 80 10.76 -10.54 -4.77
CA VAL A 80 11.75 -10.47 -3.67
C VAL A 80 11.84 -11.74 -2.83
N THR A 81 10.97 -12.72 -3.05
CA THR A 81 11.08 -14.04 -2.40
C THR A 81 12.15 -14.90 -3.07
N LYS A 82 12.60 -14.54 -4.26
CA LYS A 82 13.65 -15.22 -5.02
C LYS A 82 15.01 -14.58 -4.74
N PRO A 83 16.11 -15.37 -4.70
CA PRO A 83 17.44 -14.83 -4.40
C PRO A 83 17.83 -13.64 -5.29
N LYS A 84 17.66 -13.78 -6.60
CA LYS A 84 17.99 -12.71 -7.56
C LYS A 84 17.09 -11.48 -7.40
N GLY A 85 15.81 -11.68 -7.11
CA GLY A 85 14.87 -10.58 -6.85
C GLY A 85 15.23 -9.82 -5.57
N LYS A 86 15.65 -10.54 -4.53
CA LYS A 86 16.14 -9.96 -3.29
C LYS A 86 17.42 -9.15 -3.50
N GLU A 87 18.38 -9.67 -4.26
CA GLU A 87 19.61 -8.94 -4.64
C GLU A 87 19.26 -7.63 -5.38
N MET A 88 18.37 -7.72 -6.35
CA MET A 88 17.91 -6.55 -7.11
C MET A 88 17.21 -5.52 -6.22
N PHE A 89 16.38 -5.95 -5.27
CA PHE A 89 15.74 -5.06 -4.30
C PHE A 89 16.79 -4.27 -3.50
N TRP A 90 17.81 -4.94 -2.95
CA TRP A 90 18.87 -4.30 -2.19
C TRP A 90 19.73 -3.34 -3.03
N SER A 91 19.87 -3.60 -4.31
CA SER A 91 20.51 -2.68 -5.25
C SER A 91 19.64 -1.45 -5.53
N LEU A 92 18.33 -1.65 -5.72
CA LEU A 92 17.39 -0.57 -6.03
C LEU A 92 17.19 0.39 -4.86
N ILE A 93 17.03 -0.13 -3.63
CA ILE A 93 16.63 0.66 -2.46
C ILE A 93 17.64 1.78 -2.13
N ARG A 94 18.90 1.61 -2.50
CA ARG A 94 19.94 2.64 -2.35
C ARG A 94 19.59 3.97 -3.04
N ASN A 95 18.74 3.91 -4.05
CA ASN A 95 18.35 5.05 -4.87
C ASN A 95 17.00 5.66 -4.44
N PHE A 96 16.41 5.19 -3.35
CA PHE A 96 15.11 5.66 -2.88
C PHE A 96 15.22 6.33 -1.53
N ASP A 97 14.34 7.29 -1.31
CA ASP A 97 14.26 8.09 -0.08
C ASP A 97 13.32 7.48 0.94
N VAL A 98 12.30 6.78 0.44
CA VAL A 98 11.23 6.21 1.25
C VAL A 98 10.94 4.79 0.76
N LEU A 99 10.78 3.85 1.69
CA LEU A 99 10.17 2.55 1.47
C LEU A 99 8.81 2.53 2.16
N VAL A 100 7.78 2.08 1.45
CA VAL A 100 6.41 1.99 1.97
C VAL A 100 5.88 0.57 1.83
N ASP A 101 5.22 0.04 2.86
CA ASP A 101 4.44 -1.20 2.77
C ASP A 101 3.10 -1.10 3.52
N ASN A 102 2.15 -1.96 3.14
CA ASN A 102 0.91 -2.15 3.90
C ASN A 102 0.61 -3.64 4.14
N PHE A 103 1.64 -4.41 4.35
CA PHE A 103 1.53 -5.83 4.66
C PHE A 103 1.37 -6.09 6.16
N SER A 104 1.01 -7.34 6.49
CA SER A 104 1.08 -7.81 7.87
C SER A 104 2.50 -7.67 8.42
N PRO A 105 2.68 -7.40 9.72
CA PRO A 105 3.99 -7.03 10.31
C PRO A 105 5.14 -7.97 10.00
N HIS A 106 4.86 -9.30 9.93
CA HIS A 106 5.87 -10.33 9.69
C HIS A 106 6.37 -10.42 8.24
N VAL A 107 5.65 -9.86 7.26
CA VAL A 107 5.98 -10.06 5.83
C VAL A 107 7.34 -9.46 5.49
N MET A 108 7.55 -8.19 5.83
CA MET A 108 8.82 -7.51 5.54
C MET A 108 9.99 -8.15 6.32
N SER A 109 9.78 -8.53 7.57
CA SER A 109 10.79 -9.22 8.38
C SER A 109 11.15 -10.60 7.83
N ASN A 110 10.18 -11.37 7.33
CA ASN A 110 10.44 -12.66 6.66
C ASN A 110 11.30 -12.51 5.40
N TRP A 111 11.25 -11.36 4.76
CA TRP A 111 12.14 -11.04 3.64
C TRP A 111 13.51 -10.50 4.08
N GLY A 112 13.71 -10.31 5.39
CA GLY A 112 14.91 -9.73 5.96
C GLY A 112 14.98 -8.22 5.81
N VAL A 113 13.82 -7.57 5.62
CA VAL A 113 13.70 -6.11 5.51
C VAL A 113 13.26 -5.55 6.86
N SER A 114 14.16 -4.83 7.51
CA SER A 114 13.95 -4.10 8.76
C SER A 114 14.51 -2.69 8.61
N LEU A 115 14.21 -1.80 9.54
CA LEU A 115 14.79 -0.46 9.54
C LEU A 115 16.32 -0.53 9.59
N ASP A 116 16.89 -1.37 10.45
CA ASP A 116 18.35 -1.53 10.58
C ASP A 116 18.99 -2.00 9.28
N SER A 117 18.40 -3.01 8.61
CA SER A 117 18.91 -3.52 7.34
C SER A 117 18.81 -2.50 6.20
N LEU A 118 17.78 -1.67 6.22
CA LEU A 118 17.60 -0.58 5.27
C LEU A 118 18.62 0.54 5.54
N GLN A 119 18.80 0.94 6.78
CA GLN A 119 19.76 1.98 7.16
C GLN A 119 21.22 1.57 6.92
N ALA A 120 21.53 0.27 6.97
CA ALA A 120 22.83 -0.23 6.60
C ALA A 120 23.22 0.06 5.13
N VAL A 121 22.23 0.23 4.23
CA VAL A 121 22.46 0.51 2.81
C VAL A 121 22.08 1.93 2.40
N ARG A 122 21.15 2.55 3.13
CA ARG A 122 20.68 3.93 2.95
C ARG A 122 20.42 4.55 4.33
N PRO A 123 21.41 5.18 4.97
CA PRO A 123 21.31 5.63 6.38
C PRO A 123 20.17 6.58 6.69
N ASP A 124 19.76 7.39 5.72
CA ASP A 124 18.70 8.39 5.84
C ASP A 124 17.33 7.94 5.28
N ILE A 125 17.17 6.63 5.02
CA ILE A 125 15.92 6.11 4.47
C ILE A 125 14.77 6.27 5.46
N ILE A 126 13.60 6.63 4.94
CA ILE A 126 12.35 6.60 5.68
C ILE A 126 11.65 5.28 5.39
N PHE A 127 11.39 4.48 6.44
CA PHE A 127 10.62 3.26 6.33
C PHE A 127 9.24 3.48 6.95
N ALA A 128 8.21 3.47 6.12
CA ALA A 128 6.83 3.70 6.50
C ALA A 128 5.98 2.46 6.24
N SER A 129 5.20 2.07 7.24
CA SER A 129 4.35 0.88 7.16
C SER A 129 3.00 1.15 7.79
N VAL A 130 1.93 0.66 7.18
CA VAL A 130 0.58 0.67 7.72
C VAL A 130 0.03 -0.75 7.78
N SER A 131 -0.48 -1.15 8.92
CA SER A 131 -1.19 -2.41 9.14
C SER A 131 -2.42 -2.16 9.99
N GLY A 132 -3.42 -3.02 9.90
CA GLY A 132 -4.74 -2.76 10.48
C GLY A 132 -4.75 -2.43 11.97
N TYR A 133 -3.91 -3.11 12.74
CA TYR A 133 -3.82 -2.92 14.21
C TYR A 133 -2.43 -2.50 14.68
N GLY A 134 -1.59 -2.01 13.76
CA GLY A 134 -0.22 -1.64 14.06
C GLY A 134 0.75 -2.83 14.05
N ARG A 135 2.03 -2.53 14.21
CA ARG A 135 3.10 -3.55 14.16
C ARG A 135 3.44 -4.14 15.53
N GLN A 136 2.86 -3.62 16.58
CA GLN A 136 3.10 -4.03 17.98
C GLN A 136 1.78 -4.07 18.74
N GLY A 137 1.75 -4.88 19.80
CA GLY A 137 0.57 -5.03 20.64
C GLY A 137 -0.18 -6.34 20.40
N PRO A 138 -1.20 -6.63 21.22
CA PRO A 138 -1.86 -7.94 21.23
C PRO A 138 -2.62 -8.28 19.94
N LEU A 139 -2.97 -7.29 19.13
CA LEU A 139 -3.72 -7.46 17.88
C LEU A 139 -2.84 -7.34 16.62
N ALA A 140 -1.53 -7.16 16.76
CA ALA A 140 -0.63 -6.89 15.63
C ALA A 140 -0.68 -7.97 14.54
N GLU A 141 -0.84 -9.24 14.92
CA GLU A 141 -0.87 -10.36 14.00
C GLU A 141 -2.27 -10.68 13.43
N TYR A 142 -3.30 -9.96 13.87
CA TYR A 142 -4.66 -10.18 13.33
C TYR A 142 -4.75 -9.65 11.90
N PRO A 143 -5.31 -10.45 10.97
CA PRO A 143 -5.59 -9.98 9.63
C PRO A 143 -6.65 -8.87 9.67
N ALA A 144 -6.43 -7.84 8.87
CA ALA A 144 -7.31 -6.68 8.86
C ALA A 144 -7.53 -6.14 7.45
N ASN A 145 -8.69 -5.57 7.26
CA ASN A 145 -9.08 -4.75 6.12
C ASN A 145 -10.14 -3.74 6.59
N GLY A 146 -10.55 -2.82 5.73
CA GLY A 146 -11.52 -1.78 6.11
C GLY A 146 -12.82 -2.32 6.71
N ALA A 147 -13.31 -3.47 6.21
CA ALA A 147 -14.55 -4.05 6.71
C ALA A 147 -14.42 -4.65 8.12
N THR A 148 -13.23 -5.06 8.53
CA THR A 148 -12.98 -5.62 9.87
C THR A 148 -12.49 -4.56 10.86
N THR A 149 -11.74 -3.57 10.40
CA THR A 149 -11.24 -2.50 11.27
C THR A 149 -12.31 -1.47 11.63
N GLU A 150 -13.28 -1.26 10.75
CA GLU A 150 -14.40 -0.33 11.02
C GLU A 150 -15.22 -0.73 12.27
N PRO A 151 -15.75 -1.95 12.40
CA PRO A 151 -16.46 -2.35 13.61
C PRO A 151 -15.54 -2.42 14.82
N MET A 152 -14.28 -2.84 14.67
CA MET A 152 -13.33 -2.89 15.78
C MET A 152 -13.00 -1.50 16.36
N SER A 153 -13.13 -0.45 15.56
CA SER A 153 -12.97 0.94 16.02
C SER A 153 -14.17 1.45 16.84
N GLY A 154 -15.29 0.73 16.86
CA GLY A 154 -16.55 1.16 17.43
C GLY A 154 -17.40 2.03 16.50
N PHE A 155 -16.88 2.46 15.36
CA PHE A 155 -17.59 3.35 14.42
C PHE A 155 -18.92 2.75 13.93
N SER A 156 -18.92 1.46 13.59
CA SER A 156 -20.12 0.77 13.14
C SER A 156 -21.25 0.74 14.19
N SER A 157 -20.93 0.84 15.47
CA SER A 157 -21.96 0.89 16.54
C SER A 157 -22.72 2.23 16.58
N MET A 158 -22.16 3.26 15.98
CA MET A 158 -22.76 4.61 15.90
C MET A 158 -23.45 4.86 14.56
N HIS A 159 -23.37 3.93 13.62
CA HIS A 159 -23.93 4.04 12.28
C HIS A 159 -25.12 3.08 12.11
N GLY A 160 -26.26 3.60 11.72
CA GLY A 160 -27.50 2.82 11.54
C GLY A 160 -28.74 3.67 11.82
N TYR A 161 -29.88 2.99 11.95
CA TYR A 161 -31.15 3.64 12.29
C TYR A 161 -31.38 3.56 13.81
N GLU A 162 -32.11 4.54 14.36
CA GLU A 162 -32.45 4.58 15.77
C GLU A 162 -33.22 3.32 16.19
N GLY A 163 -32.74 2.64 17.25
CA GLY A 163 -33.34 1.41 17.77
C GLY A 163 -32.94 0.13 17.02
N ASP A 164 -32.06 0.22 16.01
CA ASP A 164 -31.57 -0.90 15.24
C ASP A 164 -30.12 -1.29 15.61
N ILE A 165 -29.64 -2.41 15.06
CA ILE A 165 -28.24 -2.81 15.23
C ILE A 165 -27.30 -1.90 14.41
N GLY A 166 -26.10 -1.65 14.94
CA GLY A 166 -25.08 -0.92 14.22
C GLY A 166 -24.66 -1.62 12.92
N MET A 167 -24.34 -0.85 11.89
CA MET A 167 -23.99 -1.35 10.57
C MET A 167 -22.65 -0.78 10.09
N ASN A 168 -21.93 -1.54 9.28
CA ASN A 168 -20.79 -1.01 8.53
C ASN A 168 -21.28 -0.04 7.46
N THR A 169 -20.49 1.00 7.20
CA THR A 169 -20.77 1.99 6.14
C THR A 169 -20.77 1.38 4.74
N GLY A 170 -20.11 0.23 4.56
CA GLY A 170 -19.88 -0.39 3.24
C GLY A 170 -18.79 0.29 2.41
N GLY A 171 -18.28 1.43 2.89
CA GLY A 171 -17.29 2.26 2.18
C GLY A 171 -15.84 1.94 2.53
N LEU A 172 -15.56 0.94 3.38
CA LEU A 172 -14.22 0.59 3.84
C LEU A 172 -13.43 1.82 4.36
N ILE A 173 -14.11 2.72 5.06
CA ILE A 173 -13.59 4.04 5.50
C ILE A 173 -12.21 3.99 6.17
N PRO A 174 -11.86 2.96 6.98
CA PRO A 174 -10.53 2.88 7.58
C PRO A 174 -9.38 2.84 6.58
N ASP A 175 -9.58 2.28 5.38
CA ASP A 175 -8.53 2.21 4.36
C ASP A 175 -8.09 3.60 3.87
N PRO A 176 -8.98 4.45 3.29
CA PRO A 176 -8.58 5.77 2.84
C PRO A 176 -8.14 6.68 3.99
N VAL A 177 -8.74 6.57 5.17
CA VAL A 177 -8.31 7.34 6.36
C VAL A 177 -6.87 6.97 6.73
N SER A 178 -6.54 5.68 6.81
CA SER A 178 -5.18 5.21 7.05
C SER A 178 -4.21 5.66 5.96
N GLY A 179 -4.67 5.69 4.70
CA GLY A 179 -3.88 6.20 3.58
C GLY A 179 -3.51 7.68 3.71
N TYR A 180 -4.46 8.53 4.11
CA TYR A 180 -4.18 9.95 4.39
C TYR A 180 -3.18 10.13 5.52
N TYR A 181 -3.35 9.42 6.64
CA TYR A 181 -2.42 9.49 7.77
C TYR A 181 -1.02 8.98 7.40
N LEU A 182 -0.93 7.91 6.62
CA LEU A 182 0.35 7.39 6.15
C LEU A 182 1.06 8.41 5.25
N ALA A 183 0.36 9.01 4.29
CA ALA A 183 0.93 10.04 3.43
C ALA A 183 1.41 11.26 4.23
N ALA A 184 0.60 11.75 5.18
CA ALA A 184 0.95 12.86 6.06
C ALA A 184 2.17 12.54 6.92
N SER A 185 2.26 11.33 7.47
CA SER A 185 3.40 10.87 8.27
C SER A 185 4.68 10.82 7.45
N ILE A 186 4.62 10.32 6.21
CA ILE A 186 5.76 10.29 5.30
C ILE A 186 6.23 11.72 4.96
N LEU A 187 5.30 12.63 4.65
CA LEU A 187 5.63 14.03 4.37
C LEU A 187 6.28 14.72 5.59
N THR A 188 5.77 14.43 6.79
CA THR A 188 6.34 14.93 8.04
C THR A 188 7.78 14.42 8.23
N ALA A 189 8.01 13.11 8.00
CA ALA A 189 9.35 12.52 8.10
C ALA A 189 10.31 13.10 7.05
N ILE A 190 9.87 13.32 5.82
CA ILE A 190 10.66 13.97 4.76
C ILE A 190 11.01 15.42 5.18
N HIS A 191 10.05 16.15 5.72
CA HIS A 191 10.27 17.52 6.19
C HIS A 191 11.27 17.56 7.35
N HIS A 192 11.11 16.67 8.33
CA HIS A 192 12.04 16.53 9.44
C HIS A 192 13.46 16.23 8.95
N ARG A 193 13.64 15.21 8.11
CA ARG A 193 14.93 14.85 7.52
C ARG A 193 15.61 16.04 6.84
N LYS A 194 14.86 16.85 6.06
CA LYS A 194 15.41 18.04 5.39
C LYS A 194 15.86 19.15 6.33
N LYS A 195 15.38 19.17 7.57
CA LYS A 195 15.76 20.18 8.57
C LYS A 195 16.88 19.73 9.49
N THR A 196 17.09 18.45 9.65
CA THR A 196 18.03 17.88 10.63
C THR A 196 19.28 17.29 10.02
N ASN A 197 19.32 17.12 8.68
CA ASN A 197 20.50 16.64 7.91
C ASN A 197 21.11 17.81 7.07
#